data_2979e2e1a3d482bb946ef88d8ba57da1
#
_entry.id   2979e2e1a3d482bb946ef88d8ba57da1
#
_cell.length_a   1.000
_cell.length_b   1.000
_cell.length_c   1.000
_cell.angle_alpha   90.00
_cell.angle_beta   90.00
_cell.angle_gamma   90.00
#
_symmetry.space_group_name_H-M   'P 1'
#
loop_
_entity.id
_entity.type
_entity.pdbx_description
1 polymer ?
#
loop_
_entity_poly.entity_id
_entity_poly.type
_entity_poly.pdbx_seq_one_letter_code
_entity_poly.pdbx_strand_id
1 'polypeptide(L)'
;MSFSIRPYQRFPVQCPVTYNAGSFQGQGTIWNLSCTGCRLSGNLPMRPGETLSLMVTLPNEQCIEILQAIVRWSRGEEFAVETVMVEPHTHPRFQHYVKRLVQEPAESLP
;
A
#
# COMPACT_ATOMS: atom_id res chain seq x y z
N MET A 1 -7.50 17.19 -22.87
CA MET A 1 -7.83 16.43 -21.67
C MET A 1 -6.98 16.91 -20.52
N SER A 2 -7.62 17.29 -19.45
CA SER A 2 -6.87 17.76 -18.30
C SER A 2 -6.58 16.60 -17.37
N PHE A 3 -5.40 16.62 -16.80
CA PHE A 3 -5.01 15.67 -15.79
C PHE A 3 -4.91 16.39 -14.46
N SER A 4 -5.62 15.90 -13.49
CA SER A 4 -5.47 16.39 -12.14
C SER A 4 -4.81 15.32 -11.31
N ILE A 5 -3.84 15.72 -10.49
CA ILE A 5 -3.23 14.80 -9.56
C ILE A 5 -4.18 14.64 -8.39
N ARG A 6 -4.68 13.46 -8.23
CA ARG A 6 -5.57 13.16 -7.13
C ARG A 6 -4.75 12.87 -5.88
N PRO A 7 -5.22 13.30 -4.70
CA PRO A 7 -4.50 12.97 -3.46
C PRO A 7 -4.35 11.48 -3.23
N TYR A 8 -5.24 10.69 -3.82
CA TYR A 8 -5.25 9.23 -3.68
C TYR A 8 -4.81 8.54 -4.97
N GLN A 9 -4.09 9.25 -5.84
CA GLN A 9 -3.59 8.62 -7.06
C GLN A 9 -2.63 7.50 -6.71
N ARG A 10 -2.80 6.36 -7.38
CA ARG A 10 -1.99 5.17 -7.15
C ARG A 10 -0.88 5.09 -8.16
N PHE A 11 0.27 4.64 -7.69
CA PHE A 11 1.46 4.50 -8.52
C PHE A 11 1.84 3.02 -8.57
N PRO A 12 2.23 2.51 -9.75
CA PRO A 12 2.71 1.12 -9.84
C PRO A 12 4.00 0.97 -9.07
N VAL A 13 4.06 -0.07 -8.26
CA VAL A 13 5.24 -0.40 -7.46
C VAL A 13 5.30 -1.92 -7.35
N GLN A 14 6.35 -2.40 -6.71
CA GLN A 14 6.46 -3.82 -6.37
C GLN A 14 7.17 -3.90 -5.04
N CYS A 15 6.40 -3.96 -3.97
CA CYS A 15 6.92 -3.93 -2.62
C CYS A 15 6.52 -5.18 -1.87
N PRO A 16 7.47 -5.91 -1.27
CA PRO A 16 7.12 -7.02 -0.39
C PRO A 16 6.31 -6.52 0.80
N VAL A 17 5.34 -7.31 1.21
CA VAL A 17 4.48 -6.95 2.33
C VAL A 17 4.18 -8.19 3.17
N THR A 18 4.16 -8.00 4.48
CA THR A 18 3.63 -8.97 5.42
C THR A 18 2.38 -8.34 6.03
N TYR A 19 1.28 -9.09 6.07
CA TYR A 19 0.06 -8.56 6.65
C TYR A 19 -0.49 -9.51 7.68
N ASN A 20 -1.12 -8.95 8.70
CA ASN A 20 -1.67 -9.70 9.82
C ASN A 20 -3.15 -9.41 9.95
N ALA A 21 -3.93 -10.48 9.97
CA ALA A 21 -5.38 -10.42 10.14
C ALA A 21 -5.74 -11.29 11.32
N GLY A 22 -5.89 -10.67 12.50
CA GLY A 22 -6.11 -11.42 13.72
C GLY A 22 -4.90 -12.27 14.06
N SER A 23 -5.10 -13.57 14.18
CA SER A 23 -4.02 -14.52 14.46
C SER A 23 -3.35 -15.07 13.19
N PHE A 24 -3.80 -14.64 12.02
CA PHE A 24 -3.26 -15.12 10.76
C PHE A 24 -2.28 -14.12 10.17
N GLN A 25 -1.23 -14.64 9.54
CA GLN A 25 -0.22 -13.82 8.90
C GLN A 25 -0.07 -14.25 7.46
N GLY A 26 -0.11 -13.26 6.55
CA GLY A 26 0.08 -13.50 5.14
C GLY A 26 1.29 -12.73 4.62
N GLN A 27 1.77 -13.15 3.47
CA GLN A 27 2.86 -12.48 2.78
C GLN A 27 2.48 -12.29 1.32
N GLY A 28 2.91 -11.18 0.76
CA GLY A 28 2.57 -10.89 -0.62
C GLY A 28 3.35 -9.73 -1.18
N THR A 29 2.76 -9.12 -2.19
CA THR A 29 3.38 -8.03 -2.93
C THR A 29 2.37 -6.92 -3.15
N ILE A 30 2.78 -5.69 -2.89
CA ILE A 30 1.98 -4.51 -3.20
C ILE A 30 2.30 -4.10 -4.63
N TRP A 31 1.27 -3.92 -5.44
CA TRP A 31 1.39 -3.59 -6.85
C TRP A 31 1.03 -2.14 -7.16
N ASN A 32 0.18 -1.52 -6.36
CA ASN A 32 -0.19 -0.12 -6.50
C ASN A 32 -0.23 0.50 -5.12
N LEU A 33 0.31 1.70 -5.00
CA LEU A 33 0.42 2.37 -3.72
C LEU A 33 -0.04 3.82 -3.85
N SER A 34 -0.80 4.28 -2.86
CA SER A 34 -1.18 5.68 -2.71
C SER A 34 -1.19 6.03 -1.23
N CYS A 35 -1.41 7.31 -0.93
CA CYS A 35 -1.51 7.76 0.46
C CYS A 35 -2.71 7.16 1.19
N THR A 36 -3.73 6.75 0.46
CA THR A 36 -4.99 6.30 1.05
C THR A 36 -5.19 4.80 0.99
N GLY A 37 -4.32 4.07 0.27
CA GLY A 37 -4.47 2.64 0.20
C GLY A 37 -3.56 1.99 -0.82
N CYS A 38 -3.75 0.70 -1.00
CA CYS A 38 -2.92 -0.04 -1.94
C CYS A 38 -3.66 -1.27 -2.45
N ARG A 39 -3.18 -1.77 -3.59
CA ARG A 39 -3.61 -3.05 -4.14
C ARG A 39 -2.46 -4.02 -3.99
N LEU A 40 -2.77 -5.21 -3.51
CA LEU A 40 -1.75 -6.22 -3.27
C LEU A 40 -2.29 -7.61 -3.57
N SER A 41 -1.37 -8.54 -3.72
CA SER A 41 -1.68 -9.95 -3.78
C SER A 41 -0.96 -10.65 -2.64
N GLY A 42 -1.57 -11.70 -2.11
CA GLY A 42 -0.97 -12.41 -0.99
C GLY A 42 -1.44 -13.84 -0.90
N ASN A 43 -0.76 -14.61 -0.06
CA ASN A 43 -1.02 -16.02 0.09
C ASN A 43 -2.14 -16.32 1.09
N LEU A 44 -2.65 -15.31 1.77
CA LEU A 44 -3.78 -15.45 2.69
C LEU A 44 -4.95 -14.68 2.12
N PRO A 45 -6.05 -15.37 1.71
CA PRO A 45 -7.21 -14.68 1.14
C PRO A 45 -7.86 -13.76 2.15
N MET A 46 -8.30 -12.59 1.71
CA MET A 46 -8.97 -11.62 2.55
C MET A 46 -10.35 -11.33 2.00
N ARG A 47 -11.26 -10.92 2.87
CA ARG A 47 -12.64 -10.59 2.50
C ARG A 47 -12.88 -9.11 2.69
N PRO A 48 -13.74 -8.50 1.85
CA PRO A 48 -14.12 -7.09 2.06
C PRO A 48 -14.64 -6.86 3.47
N GLY A 49 -14.19 -5.76 4.06
CA GLY A 49 -14.58 -5.38 5.42
C GLY A 49 -13.65 -5.88 6.50
N GLU A 50 -12.78 -6.82 6.21
CA GLU A 50 -11.81 -7.27 7.19
C GLU A 50 -10.75 -6.21 7.43
N THR A 51 -10.24 -6.15 8.66
CA THR A 51 -9.15 -5.24 9.02
C THR A 51 -7.87 -6.02 9.18
N LEU A 52 -6.77 -5.37 8.84
CA LEU A 52 -5.45 -5.98 8.95
C LEU A 52 -4.41 -4.90 9.18
N SER A 53 -3.24 -5.33 9.62
CA SER A 53 -2.06 -4.48 9.68
C SER A 53 -1.07 -4.95 8.62
N LEU A 54 -0.23 -4.02 8.14
CA LEU A 54 0.74 -4.34 7.09
C LEU A 54 2.12 -3.84 7.49
N MET A 55 3.13 -4.63 7.14
CA MET A 55 4.52 -4.21 7.19
C MET A 55 5.04 -4.21 5.77
N VAL A 56 5.30 -3.03 5.23
CA VAL A 56 5.69 -2.85 3.83
C VAL A 56 7.17 -2.56 3.76
N THR A 57 7.87 -3.27 2.88
CA THR A 57 9.28 -2.97 2.61
C THR A 57 9.36 -2.17 1.33
N LEU A 58 9.83 -0.93 1.45
CA LEU A 58 10.00 -0.05 0.31
C LEU A 58 11.26 -0.42 -0.48
N PRO A 59 11.36 0.02 -1.73
CA PRO A 59 12.55 -0.26 -2.54
C PRO A 59 13.86 0.27 -1.95
N ASN A 60 13.80 1.29 -1.10
CA ASN A 60 14.99 1.82 -0.41
C ASN A 60 15.27 1.07 0.89
N GLU A 61 14.67 -0.09 1.08
CA GLU A 61 14.83 -0.96 2.24
C GLU A 61 14.24 -0.40 3.54
N GLN A 62 13.56 0.73 3.48
CA GLN A 62 12.83 1.24 4.63
C GLN A 62 11.54 0.46 4.80
N CYS A 63 11.13 0.27 6.04
CA CYS A 63 9.89 -0.41 6.36
C CYS A 63 8.85 0.60 6.80
N ILE A 64 7.62 0.39 6.36
CA ILE A 64 6.48 1.20 6.78
C ILE A 64 5.48 0.28 7.44
N GLU A 65 5.05 0.67 8.62
CA GLU A 65 4.05 -0.09 9.35
C GLU A 65 2.70 0.60 9.25
N ILE A 66 1.74 -0.09 8.63
CA ILE A 66 0.36 0.37 8.57
C ILE A 66 -0.39 -0.39 9.65
N LEU A 67 -0.78 0.34 10.70
CA LEU A 67 -1.38 -0.29 11.88
C LEU A 67 -2.76 -0.81 11.61
N GLN A 68 -3.52 -0.15 10.74
CA GLN A 68 -4.87 -0.57 10.44
C GLN A 68 -5.22 -0.21 9.01
N ALA A 69 -5.72 -1.20 8.29
CA ALA A 69 -6.26 -1.03 6.95
C ALA A 69 -7.51 -1.88 6.82
N ILE A 70 -8.39 -1.49 5.91
CA ILE A 70 -9.66 -2.17 5.70
C ILE A 70 -9.70 -2.68 4.26
N VAL A 71 -10.02 -3.96 4.10
CA VAL A 71 -10.17 -4.55 2.77
C VAL A 71 -11.43 -3.98 2.12
N ARG A 72 -11.28 -3.41 0.92
CA ARG A 72 -12.41 -2.82 0.19
C ARG A 72 -12.95 -3.75 -0.88
N TRP A 73 -12.08 -4.52 -1.52
CA TRP A 73 -12.51 -5.56 -2.44
C TRP A 73 -11.46 -6.67 -2.47
N SER A 74 -11.88 -7.84 -2.93
CA SER A 74 -10.97 -8.97 -3.10
C SER A 74 -11.39 -9.79 -4.30
N ARG A 75 -10.40 -10.39 -4.95
CA ARG A 75 -10.62 -11.29 -6.09
C ARG A 75 -9.47 -12.28 -6.11
N GLY A 76 -9.77 -13.53 -5.70
CA GLY A 76 -8.74 -14.55 -5.60
C GLY A 76 -7.68 -14.14 -4.60
N GLU A 77 -6.45 -14.08 -5.04
CA GLU A 77 -5.33 -13.70 -4.17
C GLU A 77 -5.09 -12.19 -4.13
N GLU A 78 -5.80 -11.43 -4.98
CA GLU A 78 -5.69 -9.98 -4.99
C GLU A 78 -6.73 -9.33 -4.11
N PHE A 79 -6.34 -8.25 -3.47
CA PHE A 79 -7.28 -7.43 -2.73
C PHE A 79 -6.75 -6.01 -2.61
N ALA A 80 -7.66 -5.09 -2.34
CA ALA A 80 -7.29 -3.70 -2.14
C ALA A 80 -7.72 -3.27 -0.76
N VAL A 81 -6.87 -2.46 -0.14
CA VAL A 81 -7.13 -1.96 1.22
C VAL A 81 -7.10 -0.45 1.22
N GLU A 82 -7.87 0.09 2.16
CA GLU A 82 -7.83 1.51 2.48
C GLU A 82 -7.08 1.66 3.79
N THR A 83 -6.07 2.54 3.80
CA THR A 83 -5.26 2.79 4.98
C THR A 83 -6.04 3.63 5.96
N VAL A 84 -6.15 3.16 7.20
CA VAL A 84 -6.83 3.88 8.26
C VAL A 84 -5.85 4.54 9.20
N MET A 85 -4.77 3.83 9.57
CA MET A 85 -3.81 4.35 10.53
C MET A 85 -2.41 3.84 10.20
N VAL A 86 -1.46 4.76 10.10
CA VAL A 86 -0.05 4.44 9.89
C VAL A 86 0.69 4.67 11.21
N GLU A 87 1.69 3.82 11.48
CA GLU A 87 2.50 3.98 12.68
C GLU A 87 3.17 5.36 12.64
N PRO A 88 3.06 6.16 13.72
CA PRO A 88 3.52 7.56 13.68
C PRO A 88 4.99 7.75 13.31
N HIS A 89 5.86 6.83 13.68
CA HIS A 89 7.29 6.97 13.36
C HIS A 89 7.57 6.69 11.89
N THR A 90 6.73 5.92 11.21
CA THR A 90 6.91 5.60 9.80
C THR A 90 6.04 6.46 8.89
N HIS A 91 5.10 7.21 9.44
CA HIS A 91 4.19 8.04 8.65
C HIS A 91 4.94 9.07 7.78
N PRO A 92 5.93 9.80 8.30
CA PRO A 92 6.68 10.73 7.45
C PRO A 92 7.43 10.03 6.32
N ARG A 93 7.97 8.84 6.57
CA ARG A 93 8.66 8.08 5.53
C ARG A 93 7.70 7.70 4.41
N PHE A 94 6.52 7.25 4.79
CA PHE A 94 5.50 6.86 3.83
C PHE A 94 5.07 8.05 2.98
N GLN A 95 4.79 9.17 3.61
CA GLN A 95 4.41 10.38 2.88
C GLN A 95 5.53 10.85 1.96
N HIS A 96 6.75 10.81 2.44
CA HIS A 96 7.90 11.21 1.65
C HIS A 96 8.06 10.31 0.43
N TYR A 97 7.90 9.00 0.60
CA TYR A 97 8.01 8.06 -0.49
C TYR A 97 6.94 8.31 -1.55
N VAL A 98 5.70 8.46 -1.13
CA VAL A 98 4.60 8.71 -2.06
C VAL A 98 4.79 10.05 -2.77
N LYS A 99 5.26 11.06 -2.05
CA LYS A 99 5.53 12.37 -2.62
C LYS A 99 6.60 12.28 -3.71
N ARG A 100 7.62 11.47 -3.50
CA ARG A 100 8.65 11.27 -4.52
C ARG A 100 8.08 10.60 -5.76
N LEU A 101 7.16 9.67 -5.60
CA LEU A 101 6.51 9.05 -6.74
C LEU A 101 5.75 10.07 -7.57
N VAL A 102 5.14 11.05 -6.91
CA VAL A 102 4.44 12.14 -7.62
C VAL A 102 5.43 13.03 -8.35
N GLN A 103 6.57 13.30 -7.75
CA GLN A 103 7.54 14.23 -8.32
C GLN A 103 8.39 13.64 -9.43
N GLU A 104 8.63 12.32 -9.39
CA GLU A 104 9.55 11.66 -10.29
C GLU A 104 8.93 10.99 -11.53
N PRO A 105 7.64 10.70 -11.59
CA PRO A 105 7.12 9.90 -12.70
C PRO A 105 7.39 10.52 -14.06
N ALA A 106 7.42 11.84 -14.16
CA ALA A 106 7.73 12.50 -15.44
C ALA A 106 9.18 12.31 -15.82
N GLU A 107 10.06 12.26 -14.85
CA GLU A 107 11.49 12.07 -15.10
C GLU A 107 11.83 10.64 -15.43
N SER A 108 11.08 9.70 -14.88
CA SER A 108 11.32 8.29 -15.12
C SER A 108 10.76 7.84 -16.45
N LEU A 109 9.97 8.63 -17.10
CA LEU A 109 9.43 8.30 -18.41
C LEU A 109 10.46 8.58 -19.47
N PRO A 110 10.73 7.61 -20.34
CA PRO A 110 11.68 7.80 -21.44
C PRO A 110 11.19 8.84 -22.42
#